data_05c8540bab61754cb03906198f5795cd
#
_entry.id   05c8540bab61754cb03906198f5795cd
#
_cell.length_a   1.000
_cell.length_b   1.000
_cell.length_c   1.000
_cell.angle_alpha   90.00
_cell.angle_beta   90.00
_cell.angle_gamma   90.00
#
_symmetry.space_group_name_H-M   'P 1'
#
loop_
_entity.id
_entity.type
_entity.pdbx_description
1 polymer ?
#
loop_
_entity_poly.entity_id
_entity_poly.type
_entity_poly.pdbx_seq_one_letter_code
_entity_poly.pdbx_strand_id
1 'polypeptide(L)'
;MNLGELDKLVDVVKTKIIRDQKGTWSEGSETYFNALIDEINEVKEELSSGKQCFLEDELGDILWVYLCFVHNLEVEGKVSMSKVFERSQQKYSERVNGINNGDCWDEIKKNYETDWEVDDEG
;
A
#
# COMPACT_ATOMS: atom_id res chain seq x y z
N MET A 1 16.79 9.34 5.77
CA MET A 1 16.02 8.08 5.66
C MET A 1 16.62 7.23 4.54
N ASN A 2 16.84 5.97 4.80
CA ASN A 2 17.40 5.05 3.81
C ASN A 2 16.28 4.25 3.13
N LEU A 3 16.03 4.51 1.86
CA LEU A 3 14.99 3.83 1.07
C LEU A 3 15.38 2.39 0.70
N GLY A 4 16.64 1.98 0.91
CA GLY A 4 17.08 0.60 0.72
C GLY A 4 16.34 -0.40 1.60
N GLU A 5 15.87 0.03 2.76
CA GLU A 5 15.08 -0.82 3.66
C GLU A 5 13.74 -1.22 3.02
N LEU A 6 13.10 -0.30 2.27
CA LEU A 6 11.86 -0.62 1.57
C LEU A 6 12.07 -1.67 0.47
N ASP A 7 13.15 -1.55 -0.30
CA ASP A 7 13.50 -2.53 -1.33
C ASP A 7 13.75 -3.91 -0.72
N LYS A 8 14.45 -3.97 0.40
CA LYS A 8 14.69 -5.22 1.12
C LYS A 8 13.39 -5.83 1.61
N LEU A 9 12.49 -5.00 2.13
CA LEU A 9 11.18 -5.47 2.60
C LEU A 9 10.37 -6.05 1.45
N VAL A 10 10.36 -5.41 0.29
CA VAL A 10 9.66 -5.91 -0.90
C VAL A 10 10.19 -7.29 -1.30
N ASP A 11 11.50 -7.51 -1.23
CA ASP A 11 12.09 -8.82 -1.52
C ASP A 11 11.61 -9.88 -0.53
N VAL A 12 11.52 -9.55 0.75
CA VAL A 12 10.99 -10.46 1.78
C VAL A 12 9.51 -10.77 1.51
N VAL A 13 8.73 -9.77 1.11
CA VAL A 13 7.31 -9.94 0.72
C VAL A 13 7.18 -10.95 -0.40
N LYS A 14 7.98 -10.81 -1.46
CA LYS A 14 7.94 -11.73 -2.61
C LYS A 14 8.26 -13.15 -2.20
N THR A 15 9.25 -13.34 -1.34
CA THR A 15 9.62 -14.65 -0.79
C THR A 15 8.46 -15.27 -0.02
N LYS A 16 7.80 -14.47 0.83
CA LYS A 16 6.66 -14.94 1.64
C LYS A 16 5.49 -15.38 0.76
N ILE A 17 5.15 -14.62 -0.28
CA ILE A 17 4.02 -14.94 -1.14
C ILE A 17 4.30 -16.22 -1.95
N ILE A 18 5.54 -16.45 -2.39
CA ILE A 18 5.92 -17.71 -3.03
C ILE A 18 5.69 -18.89 -2.08
N ARG A 19 6.08 -18.73 -0.82
CA ARG A 19 5.87 -19.76 0.20
C ARG A 19 4.39 -20.03 0.45
N ASP A 20 3.57 -18.99 0.47
CA ASP A 20 2.13 -19.10 0.71
C ASP A 20 1.44 -19.97 -0.34
N GLN A 21 1.94 -19.95 -1.57
CA GLN A 21 1.39 -20.75 -2.66
C GLN A 21 1.61 -22.25 -2.47
N LYS A 22 2.47 -22.65 -1.53
CA LYS A 22 2.75 -24.05 -1.21
C LYS A 22 1.85 -24.61 -0.11
N GLY A 23 0.71 -23.95 0.16
CA GLY A 23 -0.28 -24.46 1.10
C GLY A 23 -0.02 -24.14 2.55
N THR A 24 0.38 -22.92 2.85
CA THR A 24 0.53 -22.43 4.22
C THR A 24 -0.79 -21.85 4.72
N TRP A 25 -0.75 -20.92 5.64
CA TRP A 25 -1.93 -20.33 6.24
C TRP A 25 -2.72 -19.41 5.29
N SER A 26 -2.10 -18.90 4.27
CA SER A 26 -2.75 -17.93 3.37
C SER A 26 -3.68 -18.62 2.38
N GLU A 27 -4.88 -18.09 2.24
CA GLU A 27 -5.85 -18.49 1.23
C GLU A 27 -5.89 -17.49 0.07
N GLY A 28 -4.89 -16.64 -0.04
CA GLY A 28 -4.77 -15.64 -1.09
C GLY A 28 -4.88 -14.22 -0.54
N SER A 29 -5.19 -13.27 -1.44
CA SER A 29 -5.22 -11.85 -1.10
C SER A 29 -6.23 -11.50 -0.02
N GLU A 30 -7.36 -12.22 0.07
CA GLU A 30 -8.38 -11.97 1.08
C GLU A 30 -7.83 -12.17 2.49
N THR A 31 -6.95 -13.14 2.70
CA THR A 31 -6.29 -13.37 3.98
C THR A 31 -5.52 -12.12 4.42
N TYR A 32 -4.76 -11.55 3.50
CA TYR A 32 -3.98 -10.33 3.78
C TYR A 32 -4.86 -9.10 3.93
N PHE A 33 -5.95 -9.01 3.20
CA PHE A 33 -6.92 -7.92 3.36
C PHE A 33 -7.47 -7.89 4.79
N ASN A 34 -7.90 -9.05 5.30
CA ASN A 34 -8.43 -9.16 6.65
C ASN A 34 -7.34 -8.90 7.71
N ALA A 35 -6.12 -9.38 7.47
CA ALA A 35 -4.98 -9.11 8.35
C ALA A 35 -4.67 -7.62 8.41
N LEU A 36 -4.79 -6.90 7.29
CA LEU A 36 -4.55 -5.46 7.26
C LEU A 36 -5.54 -4.70 8.15
N ILE A 37 -6.81 -5.09 8.11
CA ILE A 37 -7.84 -4.51 8.99
C ILE A 37 -7.48 -4.73 10.45
N ASP A 38 -7.03 -5.93 10.80
CA ASP A 38 -6.62 -6.26 12.17
C ASP A 38 -5.43 -5.42 12.63
N GLU A 39 -4.43 -5.23 11.77
CA GLU A 39 -3.26 -4.42 12.08
C GLU A 39 -3.62 -2.94 12.28
N ILE A 40 -4.55 -2.42 11.49
CA ILE A 40 -5.05 -1.05 11.66
C ILE A 40 -5.68 -0.88 13.04
N ASN A 41 -6.47 -1.85 13.48
CA ASN A 41 -7.09 -1.84 14.80
C ASN A 41 -6.04 -1.91 15.92
N GLU A 42 -4.98 -2.69 15.74
CA GLU A 42 -3.88 -2.78 16.71
C GLU A 42 -3.14 -1.44 16.85
N VAL A 43 -2.91 -0.74 15.74
CA VAL A 43 -2.33 0.61 15.78
C VAL A 43 -3.20 1.55 16.59
N LYS A 44 -4.51 1.48 16.40
CA LYS A 44 -5.46 2.32 17.13
C LYS A 44 -5.32 2.13 18.66
N GLU A 45 -5.14 0.89 19.10
CA GLU A 45 -4.91 0.58 20.51
C GLU A 45 -3.55 1.10 20.97
N GLU A 46 -2.50 0.91 20.17
CA GLU A 46 -1.13 1.30 20.52
C GLU A 46 -0.95 2.82 20.60
N LEU A 47 -1.75 3.60 19.88
CA LEU A 47 -1.71 5.07 19.95
C LEU A 47 -1.89 5.59 21.38
N SER A 48 -2.64 4.88 22.21
CA SER A 48 -2.90 5.28 23.60
C SER A 48 -1.78 4.88 24.56
N SER A 49 -0.87 3.98 24.17
CA SER A 49 0.22 3.52 25.05
C SER A 49 1.33 4.57 25.23
N GLY A 50 1.52 5.43 24.24
CA GLY A 50 2.55 6.46 24.25
C GLY A 50 3.98 5.96 24.09
N LYS A 51 4.18 4.69 23.75
CA LYS A 51 5.51 4.10 23.57
C LYS A 51 5.90 4.09 22.09
N GLN A 52 6.89 4.90 21.75
CA GLN A 52 7.34 5.09 20.38
C GLN A 52 7.74 3.78 19.68
N CYS A 53 8.54 2.96 20.35
CA CYS A 53 9.03 1.71 19.73
C CYS A 53 7.90 0.73 19.40
N PHE A 54 6.87 0.66 20.23
CA PHE A 54 5.74 -0.23 19.96
C PHE A 54 4.87 0.32 18.84
N LEU A 55 4.68 1.62 18.78
CA LEU A 55 3.94 2.24 17.69
C LEU A 55 4.67 2.08 16.35
N GLU A 56 5.98 2.25 16.35
CA GLU A 56 6.79 2.03 15.15
C GLU A 56 6.68 0.57 14.67
N ASP A 57 6.70 -0.37 15.59
CA ASP A 57 6.55 -1.79 15.26
C ASP A 57 5.19 -2.07 14.62
N GLU A 58 4.11 -1.58 15.21
CA GLU A 58 2.75 -1.78 14.67
C GLU A 58 2.55 -1.09 13.31
N LEU A 59 3.13 0.08 13.11
CA LEU A 59 3.10 0.75 11.82
C LEU A 59 3.88 -0.05 10.77
N GLY A 60 4.99 -0.67 11.18
CA GLY A 60 5.75 -1.58 10.33
C GLY A 60 4.93 -2.79 9.90
N ASP A 61 4.10 -3.32 10.79
CA ASP A 61 3.21 -4.44 10.49
C ASP A 61 2.16 -4.06 9.43
N ILE A 62 1.60 -2.85 9.50
CA ILE A 62 0.70 -2.35 8.45
C ILE A 62 1.41 -2.32 7.10
N LEU A 63 2.62 -1.78 7.06
CA LEU A 63 3.40 -1.72 5.81
C LEU A 63 3.64 -3.11 5.25
N TRP A 64 4.06 -4.06 6.10
CA TRP A 64 4.29 -5.44 5.73
C TRP A 64 3.05 -6.09 5.13
N VAL A 65 1.94 -6.05 5.85
CA VAL A 65 0.69 -6.70 5.43
C VAL A 65 0.15 -6.04 4.16
N TYR A 66 0.24 -4.72 4.06
CA TYR A 66 -0.16 -4.00 2.85
C TYR A 66 0.63 -4.46 1.63
N LEU A 67 1.95 -4.55 1.75
CA LEU A 67 2.79 -5.00 0.64
C LEU A 67 2.51 -6.46 0.28
N CYS A 68 2.27 -7.32 1.26
CA CYS A 68 1.86 -8.71 1.03
C CYS A 68 0.53 -8.77 0.28
N PHE A 69 -0.44 -7.95 0.68
CA PHE A 69 -1.73 -7.86 0.00
C PHE A 69 -1.57 -7.45 -1.45
N VAL A 70 -0.82 -6.39 -1.72
CA VAL A 70 -0.60 -5.90 -3.08
C VAL A 70 0.12 -6.94 -3.94
N HIS A 71 1.18 -7.56 -3.42
CA HIS A 71 1.92 -8.55 -4.19
C HIS A 71 1.08 -9.82 -4.44
N ASN A 72 0.26 -10.21 -3.48
CA ASN A 72 -0.65 -11.34 -3.69
C ASN A 72 -1.66 -11.05 -4.80
N LEU A 73 -2.22 -9.83 -4.83
CA LEU A 73 -3.09 -9.39 -5.94
C LEU A 73 -2.35 -9.40 -7.28
N GLU A 74 -1.08 -9.05 -7.29
CA GLU A 74 -0.24 -9.10 -8.50
C GLU A 74 -0.09 -10.55 -8.99
N VAL A 75 0.19 -11.47 -8.09
CA VAL A 75 0.30 -12.89 -8.41
C VAL A 75 -1.04 -13.44 -8.94
N GLU A 76 -2.16 -12.94 -8.43
CA GLU A 76 -3.49 -13.29 -8.91
C GLU A 76 -3.85 -12.63 -10.25
N GLY A 77 -2.98 -11.80 -10.79
CA GLY A 77 -3.19 -11.13 -12.08
C GLY A 77 -4.09 -9.91 -12.03
N LYS A 78 -4.37 -9.37 -10.86
CA LYS A 78 -5.32 -8.27 -10.68
C LYS A 78 -4.68 -6.90 -10.73
N VAL A 79 -3.41 -6.77 -10.33
CA VAL A 79 -2.70 -5.49 -10.28
C VAL A 79 -1.23 -5.70 -10.61
N SER A 80 -0.51 -4.60 -10.80
CA SER A 80 0.95 -4.55 -10.83
C SER A 80 1.42 -3.69 -9.67
N MET A 81 2.30 -4.22 -8.81
CA MET A 81 2.85 -3.48 -7.67
C MET A 81 3.53 -2.19 -8.11
N SER A 82 4.31 -2.24 -9.20
CA SER A 82 4.97 -1.05 -9.72
C SER A 82 3.97 0.01 -10.17
N LYS A 83 2.84 -0.39 -10.75
CA LYS A 83 1.77 0.54 -11.15
C LYS A 83 1.06 1.15 -9.94
N VAL A 84 0.88 0.39 -8.86
CA VAL A 84 0.32 0.93 -7.61
C VAL A 84 1.22 2.05 -7.10
N PHE A 85 2.53 1.84 -7.07
CA PHE A 85 3.49 2.84 -6.62
C PHE A 85 3.53 4.06 -7.54
N GLU A 86 3.59 3.84 -8.87
CA GLU A 86 3.56 4.92 -9.86
C GLU A 86 2.31 5.77 -9.74
N ARG A 87 1.13 5.14 -9.66
CA ARG A 87 -0.14 5.87 -9.55
C ARG A 87 -0.19 6.72 -8.29
N SER A 88 0.24 6.17 -7.16
CA SER A 88 0.27 6.91 -5.91
C SER A 88 1.23 8.09 -5.98
N GLN A 89 2.43 7.89 -6.49
CA GLN A 89 3.45 8.94 -6.60
C GLN A 89 2.97 10.07 -7.51
N GLN A 90 2.49 9.74 -8.71
CA GLN A 90 2.02 10.75 -9.68
C GLN A 90 0.81 11.51 -9.15
N LYS A 91 -0.17 10.79 -8.64
CA LYS A 91 -1.41 11.36 -8.12
C LYS A 91 -1.14 12.39 -7.03
N TYR A 92 -0.36 12.01 -6.03
CA TYR A 92 -0.12 12.90 -4.89
C TYR A 92 0.90 13.99 -5.19
N SER A 93 1.86 13.75 -6.09
CA SER A 93 2.73 14.82 -6.57
C SER A 93 1.93 15.91 -7.26
N GLU A 94 0.99 15.53 -8.11
CA GLU A 94 0.12 16.49 -8.80
C GLU A 94 -0.81 17.23 -7.84
N ARG A 95 -1.44 16.50 -6.91
CA ARG A 95 -2.37 17.10 -5.95
C ARG A 95 -1.68 18.08 -5.00
N VAL A 96 -0.54 17.68 -4.45
CA VAL A 96 0.23 18.54 -3.54
C VAL A 96 0.76 19.75 -4.29
N ASN A 97 1.27 19.56 -5.50
CA ASN A 97 1.75 20.67 -6.33
C ASN A 97 0.60 21.63 -6.69
N GLY A 98 -0.57 21.09 -7.05
CA GLY A 98 -1.75 21.90 -7.34
C GLY A 98 -2.21 22.71 -6.13
N ILE A 99 -2.27 22.09 -4.95
CA ILE A 99 -2.64 22.78 -3.70
C ILE A 99 -1.64 23.91 -3.42
N ASN A 100 -0.34 23.67 -3.58
CA ASN A 100 0.70 24.68 -3.37
C ASN A 100 0.56 25.87 -4.36
N ASN A 101 -0.03 25.60 -5.53
CA ASN A 101 -0.31 26.63 -6.53
C ASN A 101 -1.70 27.27 -6.37
N GLY A 102 -2.45 26.91 -5.33
CA GLY A 102 -3.76 27.48 -5.02
C GLY A 102 -4.94 26.78 -5.68
N ASP A 103 -4.73 25.61 -6.29
CA ASP A 103 -5.81 24.84 -6.92
C ASP A 103 -6.74 24.19 -5.88
N CYS A 104 -7.99 23.95 -6.27
CA CYS A 104 -8.95 23.25 -5.42
C CYS A 104 -8.68 21.74 -5.46
N TRP A 105 -8.66 21.12 -4.29
CA TRP A 105 -8.42 19.66 -4.16
C TRP A 105 -9.42 18.84 -4.98
N ASP A 106 -10.69 19.18 -4.92
CA ASP A 106 -11.74 18.43 -5.63
C ASP A 106 -11.58 18.48 -7.15
N GLU A 107 -11.17 19.65 -7.69
CA GLU A 107 -10.91 19.79 -9.12
C GLU A 107 -9.71 18.95 -9.57
N ILE A 108 -8.63 18.94 -8.78
CA ILE A 108 -7.43 18.17 -9.06
C ILE A 108 -7.79 16.69 -9.09
N LYS A 109 -8.54 16.23 -8.10
CA LYS A 109 -8.99 14.84 -7.99
C LYS A 109 -9.84 14.43 -9.19
N LYS A 110 -10.76 15.26 -9.60
CA LYS A 110 -11.65 15.00 -10.75
C LYS A 110 -10.86 14.86 -12.05
N ASN A 111 -9.92 15.74 -12.30
CA ASN A 111 -9.09 15.71 -13.50
C ASN A 111 -8.26 14.44 -13.57
N TYR A 112 -7.69 14.00 -12.45
CA TYR A 112 -6.89 12.78 -12.37
C TYR A 112 -7.72 11.52 -12.68
N GLU A 113 -8.92 11.43 -12.12
CA GLU A 113 -9.83 10.30 -12.36
C GLU A 113 -10.28 10.22 -13.82
N THR A 114 -10.48 11.37 -14.48
CA THR A 114 -10.81 11.43 -15.90
C THR A 114 -9.66 10.86 -16.76
N ASP A 115 -8.42 11.18 -16.43
CA ASP A 115 -7.25 10.65 -17.12
C ASP A 115 -7.15 9.12 -16.98
N TRP A 116 -7.54 8.58 -15.84
CA TRP A 116 -7.57 7.13 -15.60
C TRP A 116 -8.53 6.40 -16.53
N GLU A 117 -9.71 6.95 -16.69
CA GLU A 117 -10.76 6.37 -17.55
C GLU A 117 -10.26 6.25 -19.00
N VAL A 118 -9.51 7.24 -19.47
CA VAL A 118 -8.90 7.20 -20.80
C VAL A 118 -7.84 6.11 -20.89
N ASP A 119 -6.98 5.95 -19.87
CA ASP A 119 -5.95 4.93 -19.83
C ASP A 119 -6.54 3.50 -19.83
N ASP A 120 -7.61 3.29 -19.07
CA ASP A 120 -8.27 1.98 -18.97
C ASP A 120 -9.01 1.58 -20.26
N GLU A 121 -9.46 2.56 -21.04
CA GLU A 121 -10.09 2.33 -22.33
C GLU A 121 -9.08 2.07 -23.47
N GLY A 122 -7.85 2.48 -23.24
CA GLY A 122 -6.78 2.33 -24.21
C GLY A 122 -6.03 1.03 -24.03
#